data_4fa74be102049f663fb0fb76421a5f06
#
_entry.id   4fa74be102049f663fb0fb76421a5f06
#
_cell.length_a   1.000
_cell.length_b   1.000
_cell.length_c   1.000
_cell.angle_alpha   90.00
_cell.angle_beta   90.00
_cell.angle_gamma   90.00
#
_symmetry.space_group_name_H-M   'P 1'
#
loop_
_entity.id
_entity.type
_entity.pdbx_description
1 polymer ?
#
loop_
_entity_poly.entity_id
_entity_poly.type
_entity_poly.pdbx_seq_one_letter_code
_entity_poly.pdbx_strand_id
1 'polypeptide(L)'
;MSGLPYPESAPVFSCAETLAFERARFSGPDAEAKEWEAMQAAGAGVGDGILRDAGEHGGLQPGARVLVLVGKGHNGGDALIAAQRILAAITGATADVCLVFGERALRPLAARAWRELQDSAPGRVMQLRVADEWGGDFAVCLDGIFGFQYRSPLPDIAREVLERVQRLSVSFRAAVDLPSGLAEPGAFRADFTYATGTVKDLALTLPNAGRVRWVDLGWDLSAAGVGGTTRVLRPALLTPLTALRPSAVDKRSFGHVGILAGSRHYPGAALLAVKAALRSGAGLVSAFVPESLVPAFAAAA
;
A
#
# COMPACT_ATOMS: atom_id res chain seq x y z
N MET A 1 25.37 20.11 -5.25
CA MET A 1 24.86 19.95 -3.89
C MET A 1 24.62 18.46 -3.71
N SER A 2 25.51 17.81 -2.99
CA SER A 2 25.56 16.37 -2.75
C SER A 2 24.28 15.91 -2.05
N GLY A 3 23.75 14.77 -2.51
CA GLY A 3 22.50 14.19 -2.05
C GLY A 3 22.39 14.13 -0.53
N LEU A 4 21.17 14.35 -0.05
CA LEU A 4 20.84 14.20 1.36
C LEU A 4 21.21 12.79 1.83
N PRO A 5 21.80 12.65 3.02
CA PRO A 5 22.37 11.40 3.52
C PRO A 5 21.31 10.48 4.11
N TYR A 6 20.29 10.12 3.32
CA TYR A 6 19.30 9.14 3.76
C TYR A 6 19.34 7.92 2.84
N PRO A 7 20.31 7.01 3.02
CA PRO A 7 20.38 5.76 2.24
C PRO A 7 19.10 4.91 2.41
N GLU A 8 18.38 5.12 3.51
CA GLU A 8 17.16 4.43 3.88
C GLU A 8 15.89 5.08 3.28
N SER A 9 16.00 5.70 2.12
CA SER A 9 14.87 6.33 1.44
C SER A 9 14.91 6.07 -0.06
N ALA A 10 13.74 6.06 -0.71
CA ALA A 10 13.59 5.94 -2.15
C ALA A 10 12.94 7.19 -2.75
N PRO A 11 13.29 7.58 -3.97
CA PRO A 11 12.61 8.68 -4.66
C PRO A 11 11.17 8.33 -4.98
N VAL A 12 10.31 9.35 -4.98
CA VAL A 12 8.96 9.26 -5.52
C VAL A 12 9.02 9.63 -7.00
N PHE A 13 8.33 8.86 -7.83
CA PHE A 13 8.35 8.96 -9.28
C PHE A 13 7.06 9.60 -9.82
N SER A 14 7.14 10.35 -10.89
CA SER A 14 5.98 10.56 -11.75
C SER A 14 5.66 9.29 -12.55
N CYS A 15 4.44 9.19 -13.09
CA CYS A 15 4.09 8.07 -13.99
C CYS A 15 5.00 8.00 -15.23
N ALA A 16 5.46 9.14 -15.73
CA ALA A 16 6.36 9.20 -16.90
C ALA A 16 7.76 8.67 -16.55
N GLU A 17 8.31 9.04 -15.40
CA GLU A 17 9.60 8.54 -14.91
C GLU A 17 9.53 7.05 -14.61
N THR A 18 8.43 6.57 -14.00
CA THR A 18 8.20 5.13 -13.81
C THR A 18 8.23 4.38 -15.13
N LEU A 19 7.51 4.88 -16.15
CA LEU A 19 7.47 4.25 -17.47
C LEU A 19 8.85 4.20 -18.13
N ALA A 20 9.64 5.27 -18.02
CA ALA A 20 10.99 5.34 -18.56
C ALA A 20 11.91 4.34 -17.85
N PHE A 21 11.82 4.28 -16.53
CA PHE A 21 12.59 3.36 -15.69
C PHE A 21 12.28 1.89 -16.00
N GLU A 22 10.98 1.53 -16.08
CA GLU A 22 10.57 0.16 -16.41
C GLU A 22 10.98 -0.25 -17.83
N ARG A 23 10.85 0.64 -18.83
CA ARG A 23 11.31 0.37 -20.19
C ARG A 23 12.80 0.09 -20.28
N ALA A 24 13.61 0.83 -19.53
CA ALA A 24 15.04 0.59 -19.46
C ALA A 24 15.36 -0.74 -18.80
N ARG A 25 14.65 -1.07 -17.71
CA ARG A 25 14.86 -2.31 -16.95
C ARG A 25 14.42 -3.57 -17.71
N PHE A 26 13.27 -3.50 -18.37
CA PHE A 26 12.68 -4.61 -19.11
C PHE A 26 13.03 -4.57 -20.60
N SER A 27 14.31 -4.33 -20.90
CA SER A 27 14.85 -4.33 -22.25
C SER A 27 15.75 -5.54 -22.50
N GLY A 28 15.95 -5.88 -23.80
CA GLY A 28 16.83 -6.95 -24.23
C GLY A 28 16.15 -8.32 -24.34
N PRO A 29 16.94 -9.38 -24.60
CA PRO A 29 16.42 -10.72 -24.93
C PRO A 29 15.63 -11.38 -23.78
N ASP A 30 15.95 -11.05 -22.53
CA ASP A 30 15.32 -11.62 -21.34
C ASP A 30 14.20 -10.74 -20.77
N ALA A 31 13.66 -9.80 -21.56
CA ALA A 31 12.67 -8.83 -21.09
C ALA A 31 11.43 -9.50 -20.49
N GLU A 32 10.85 -10.48 -21.18
CA GLU A 32 9.65 -11.20 -20.72
C GLU A 32 9.90 -11.98 -19.42
N ALA A 33 11.07 -12.60 -19.28
CA ALA A 33 11.44 -13.32 -18.05
C ALA A 33 11.55 -12.34 -16.87
N LYS A 34 12.23 -11.19 -17.07
CA LYS A 34 12.35 -10.14 -16.06
C LYS A 34 11.01 -9.52 -15.67
N GLU A 35 10.13 -9.29 -16.66
CA GLU A 35 8.76 -8.81 -16.40
C GLU A 35 7.95 -9.82 -15.59
N TRP A 36 8.09 -11.13 -15.90
CA TRP A 36 7.43 -12.18 -15.14
C TRP A 36 7.93 -12.26 -13.70
N GLU A 37 9.24 -12.24 -13.47
CA GLU A 37 9.83 -12.21 -12.13
C GLU A 37 9.33 -10.99 -11.33
N ALA A 38 9.32 -9.82 -11.96
CA ALA A 38 8.82 -8.60 -11.34
C ALA A 38 7.32 -8.71 -10.99
N MET A 39 6.50 -9.27 -11.88
CA MET A 39 5.07 -9.51 -11.66
C MET A 39 4.85 -10.48 -10.48
N GLN A 40 5.62 -11.57 -10.43
CA GLN A 40 5.55 -12.51 -9.31
C GLN A 40 5.89 -11.84 -7.98
N ALA A 41 6.96 -11.07 -7.94
CA ALA A 41 7.38 -10.34 -6.73
C ALA A 41 6.36 -9.26 -6.34
N ALA A 42 5.82 -8.51 -7.30
CA ALA A 42 4.81 -7.50 -7.07
C ALA A 42 3.52 -8.10 -6.52
N GLY A 43 2.96 -9.10 -7.19
CA GLY A 43 1.73 -9.75 -6.76
C GLY A 43 1.88 -10.44 -5.39
N ALA A 44 2.99 -11.15 -5.15
CA ALA A 44 3.26 -11.74 -3.84
C ALA A 44 3.36 -10.67 -2.74
N GLY A 45 4.09 -9.57 -3.01
CA GLY A 45 4.23 -8.45 -2.07
C GLY A 45 2.91 -7.75 -1.78
N VAL A 46 2.03 -7.60 -2.77
CA VAL A 46 0.66 -7.09 -2.59
C VAL A 46 -0.15 -8.04 -1.70
N GLY A 47 -0.13 -9.34 -1.98
CA GLY A 47 -0.83 -10.35 -1.19
C GLY A 47 -0.36 -10.38 0.27
N ASP A 48 0.94 -10.37 0.51
CA ASP A 48 1.53 -10.31 1.86
C ASP A 48 1.18 -8.98 2.57
N GLY A 49 1.15 -7.88 1.82
CA GLY A 49 0.71 -6.58 2.31
C GLY A 49 -0.75 -6.60 2.78
N ILE A 50 -1.65 -7.18 1.99
CA ILE A 50 -3.07 -7.31 2.35
C ILE A 50 -3.24 -8.18 3.60
N LEU A 51 -2.56 -9.33 3.67
CA LEU A 51 -2.61 -10.22 4.83
C LEU A 51 -2.15 -9.53 6.11
N ARG A 52 -1.06 -8.77 6.04
CA ARG A 52 -0.54 -7.99 7.17
C ARG A 52 -1.50 -6.88 7.58
N ASP A 53 -1.93 -6.03 6.62
CA ASP A 53 -2.74 -4.86 6.91
C ASP A 53 -4.17 -5.25 7.34
N ALA A 54 -4.75 -6.32 6.79
CA ALA A 54 -5.98 -6.92 7.29
C ALA A 54 -5.81 -7.48 8.71
N GLY A 55 -4.62 -8.04 9.03
CA GLY A 55 -4.28 -8.53 10.36
C GLY A 55 -4.39 -7.45 11.45
N GLU A 56 -4.07 -6.20 11.14
CA GLU A 56 -4.26 -5.05 12.03
C GLU A 56 -5.74 -4.77 12.37
N HIS A 57 -6.68 -5.33 11.58
CA HIS A 57 -8.14 -5.13 11.71
C HIS A 57 -8.89 -6.44 12.01
N GLY A 58 -8.24 -7.41 12.65
CA GLY A 58 -8.86 -8.70 13.04
C GLY A 58 -8.56 -9.86 12.10
N GLY A 59 -7.85 -9.62 11.01
CA GLY A 59 -7.40 -10.63 10.05
C GLY A 59 -8.48 -11.18 9.12
N LEU A 60 -8.02 -11.84 8.06
CA LEU A 60 -8.92 -12.59 7.19
C LEU A 60 -9.28 -13.92 7.85
N GLN A 61 -10.57 -14.20 7.97
CA GLN A 61 -11.06 -15.41 8.59
C GLN A 61 -10.97 -16.61 7.62
N PRO A 62 -10.89 -17.86 8.13
CA PRO A 62 -11.05 -19.06 7.30
C PRO A 62 -12.33 -18.98 6.46
N GLY A 63 -12.24 -19.39 5.20
CA GLY A 63 -13.36 -19.27 4.25
C GLY A 63 -13.58 -17.88 3.68
N ALA A 64 -12.66 -16.93 3.88
CA ALA A 64 -12.74 -15.58 3.35
C ALA A 64 -12.96 -15.58 1.83
N ARG A 65 -13.92 -14.77 1.35
CA ARG A 65 -14.16 -14.56 -0.09
C ARG A 65 -13.41 -13.33 -0.57
N VAL A 66 -12.67 -13.48 -1.65
CA VAL A 66 -11.88 -12.43 -2.29
C VAL A 66 -12.47 -12.10 -3.65
N LEU A 67 -12.90 -10.87 -3.88
CA LEU A 67 -13.26 -10.37 -5.20
C LEU A 67 -12.03 -9.80 -5.88
N VAL A 68 -11.73 -10.27 -7.10
CA VAL A 68 -10.55 -9.82 -7.86
C VAL A 68 -11.00 -9.20 -9.17
N LEU A 69 -10.74 -7.92 -9.35
CA LEU A 69 -11.02 -7.19 -10.57
C LEU A 69 -9.79 -7.16 -11.45
N VAL A 70 -9.84 -7.80 -12.61
CA VAL A 70 -8.66 -8.06 -13.44
C VAL A 70 -8.72 -7.28 -14.74
N GLY A 71 -7.73 -6.43 -14.96
CA GLY A 71 -7.47 -5.76 -16.23
C GLY A 71 -6.69 -6.65 -17.21
N LYS A 72 -6.37 -6.07 -18.39
CA LYS A 72 -5.72 -6.81 -19.48
C LYS A 72 -4.23 -7.08 -19.24
N GLY A 73 -3.55 -6.21 -18.49
CA GLY A 73 -2.09 -6.10 -18.40
C GLY A 73 -1.49 -6.54 -17.10
N HIS A 74 -0.31 -6.00 -16.81
CA HIS A 74 0.51 -6.36 -15.64
C HIS A 74 -0.26 -6.18 -14.33
N ASN A 75 -0.98 -5.08 -14.16
CA ASN A 75 -1.76 -4.82 -12.96
C ASN A 75 -2.79 -5.93 -12.65
N GLY A 76 -3.43 -6.46 -13.72
CA GLY A 76 -4.30 -7.64 -13.61
C GLY A 76 -3.54 -8.90 -13.21
N GLY A 77 -2.34 -9.10 -13.76
CA GLY A 77 -1.46 -10.21 -13.40
C GLY A 77 -1.03 -10.14 -11.92
N ASP A 78 -0.61 -8.97 -11.46
CA ASP A 78 -0.23 -8.72 -10.06
C ASP A 78 -1.40 -9.04 -9.11
N ALA A 79 -2.63 -8.62 -9.46
CA ALA A 79 -3.83 -8.92 -8.68
C ALA A 79 -4.14 -10.42 -8.62
N LEU A 80 -3.96 -11.16 -9.71
CA LEU A 80 -4.16 -12.62 -9.74
C LEU A 80 -3.15 -13.34 -8.86
N ILE A 81 -1.89 -12.94 -8.90
CA ILE A 81 -0.83 -13.50 -8.03
C ILE A 81 -1.07 -13.13 -6.56
N ALA A 82 -1.52 -11.91 -6.28
CA ALA A 82 -1.91 -11.50 -4.93
C ALA A 82 -3.06 -12.34 -4.38
N ALA A 83 -4.07 -12.62 -5.21
CA ALA A 83 -5.17 -13.53 -4.85
C ALA A 83 -4.64 -14.95 -4.56
N GLN A 84 -3.77 -15.49 -5.40
CA GLN A 84 -3.13 -16.79 -5.18
C GLN A 84 -2.42 -16.83 -3.83
N ARG A 85 -1.69 -15.78 -3.47
CA ARG A 85 -1.00 -15.65 -2.18
C ARG A 85 -1.97 -15.67 -1.00
N ILE A 86 -3.10 -14.95 -1.10
CA ILE A 86 -4.15 -14.93 -0.07
C ILE A 86 -4.80 -16.33 0.07
N LEU A 87 -5.15 -16.98 -1.05
CA LEU A 87 -5.74 -18.31 -1.03
C LEU A 87 -4.80 -19.37 -0.45
N ALA A 88 -3.50 -19.22 -0.65
CA ALA A 88 -2.50 -20.10 -0.05
C ALA A 88 -2.37 -19.90 1.46
N ALA A 89 -2.53 -18.67 1.95
CA ALA A 89 -2.35 -18.34 3.37
C ALA A 89 -3.60 -18.60 4.22
N ILE A 90 -4.80 -18.44 3.64
CA ILE A 90 -6.06 -18.52 4.38
C ILE A 90 -6.80 -19.82 4.05
N THR A 91 -7.00 -20.65 5.05
CA THR A 91 -7.69 -21.94 4.92
C THR A 91 -9.11 -21.75 4.39
N GLY A 92 -9.45 -22.45 3.30
CA GLY A 92 -10.78 -22.43 2.71
C GLY A 92 -11.16 -21.13 2.01
N ALA A 93 -10.23 -20.17 1.88
CA ALA A 93 -10.51 -18.95 1.13
C ALA A 93 -10.82 -19.24 -0.34
N THR A 94 -11.71 -18.45 -0.92
CA THR A 94 -12.15 -18.53 -2.32
C THR A 94 -11.94 -17.21 -3.05
N ALA A 95 -11.74 -17.24 -4.35
CA ALA A 95 -11.62 -16.05 -5.18
C ALA A 95 -12.73 -16.03 -6.25
N ASP A 96 -13.47 -14.93 -6.28
CA ASP A 96 -14.38 -14.57 -7.34
C ASP A 96 -13.67 -13.58 -8.27
N VAL A 97 -13.33 -14.02 -9.47
CA VAL A 97 -12.47 -13.28 -10.40
C VAL A 97 -13.28 -12.71 -11.54
N CYS A 98 -13.32 -11.39 -11.64
CA CYS A 98 -13.90 -10.69 -12.77
C CYS A 98 -12.82 -10.27 -13.76
N LEU A 99 -12.74 -10.97 -14.89
CA LEU A 99 -11.92 -10.53 -16.03
C LEU A 99 -12.69 -9.44 -16.78
N VAL A 100 -12.47 -8.18 -16.41
CA VAL A 100 -13.32 -7.04 -16.82
C VAL A 100 -13.48 -6.92 -18.34
N PHE A 101 -12.44 -7.24 -19.09
CA PHE A 101 -12.45 -7.19 -20.56
C PHE A 101 -12.54 -8.56 -21.22
N GLY A 102 -12.84 -9.61 -20.43
CA GLY A 102 -12.88 -11.00 -20.87
C GLY A 102 -11.48 -11.64 -20.98
N GLU A 103 -11.46 -12.96 -20.93
CA GLU A 103 -10.23 -13.76 -20.89
C GLU A 103 -9.37 -13.57 -22.14
N ARG A 104 -9.99 -13.50 -23.33
CA ARG A 104 -9.27 -13.31 -24.60
C ARG A 104 -8.53 -11.97 -24.70
N ALA A 105 -8.85 -11.01 -23.85
CA ALA A 105 -8.19 -9.72 -23.84
C ALA A 105 -6.95 -9.67 -22.92
N LEU A 106 -6.70 -10.73 -22.14
CA LEU A 106 -5.53 -10.82 -21.28
C LEU A 106 -4.24 -10.84 -22.12
N ARG A 107 -3.28 -10.01 -21.70
CA ARG A 107 -1.92 -10.07 -22.24
C ARG A 107 -1.21 -11.33 -21.74
N PRO A 108 -0.13 -11.80 -22.42
CA PRO A 108 0.49 -13.11 -22.15
C PRO A 108 0.80 -13.39 -20.68
N LEU A 109 1.41 -12.44 -19.96
CA LEU A 109 1.77 -12.63 -18.55
C LEU A 109 0.56 -12.66 -17.64
N ALA A 110 -0.46 -11.81 -17.87
CA ALA A 110 -1.71 -11.86 -17.12
C ALA A 110 -2.49 -13.17 -17.39
N ALA A 111 -2.47 -13.66 -18.64
CA ALA A 111 -3.07 -14.95 -18.99
C ALA A 111 -2.32 -16.12 -18.34
N ARG A 112 -1.00 -16.01 -18.19
CA ARG A 112 -0.20 -16.98 -17.44
C ARG A 112 -0.60 -16.96 -15.96
N ALA A 113 -0.64 -15.80 -15.33
CA ALA A 113 -1.05 -15.65 -13.92
C ALA A 113 -2.47 -16.19 -13.66
N TRP A 114 -3.38 -15.99 -14.62
CA TRP A 114 -4.74 -16.54 -14.55
C TRP A 114 -4.75 -18.08 -14.51
N ARG A 115 -4.02 -18.72 -15.40
CA ARG A 115 -3.87 -20.20 -15.41
C ARG A 115 -3.24 -20.72 -14.12
N GLU A 116 -2.14 -20.09 -13.69
CA GLU A 116 -1.44 -20.48 -12.44
C GLU A 116 -2.35 -20.35 -11.20
N LEU A 117 -3.20 -19.34 -11.13
CA LEU A 117 -4.19 -19.20 -10.05
C LEU A 117 -5.20 -20.35 -10.07
N GLN A 118 -5.77 -20.68 -11.25
CA GLN A 118 -6.74 -21.77 -11.38
C GLN A 118 -6.11 -23.13 -11.00
N ASP A 119 -4.90 -23.39 -11.46
CA ASP A 119 -4.18 -24.65 -11.22
C ASP A 119 -3.78 -24.81 -9.73
N SER A 120 -3.43 -23.69 -9.06
CA SER A 120 -3.00 -23.71 -7.65
C SER A 120 -4.14 -23.84 -6.64
N ALA A 121 -5.37 -23.51 -7.03
CA ALA A 121 -6.52 -23.47 -6.14
C ALA A 121 -7.77 -24.10 -6.78
N PRO A 122 -7.72 -25.38 -7.19
CA PRO A 122 -8.83 -26.04 -7.88
C PRO A 122 -10.10 -26.03 -7.02
N GLY A 123 -11.22 -25.66 -7.65
CA GLY A 123 -12.54 -25.58 -6.98
C GLY A 123 -12.70 -24.37 -6.04
N ARG A 124 -11.68 -23.54 -5.87
CA ARG A 124 -11.75 -22.32 -5.02
C ARG A 124 -11.72 -21.01 -5.83
N VAL A 125 -11.61 -21.10 -7.13
CA VAL A 125 -11.59 -19.93 -8.03
C VAL A 125 -12.82 -19.99 -8.92
N MET A 126 -13.65 -18.96 -8.87
CA MET A 126 -14.82 -18.79 -9.71
C MET A 126 -14.65 -17.59 -10.62
N GLN A 127 -14.88 -17.77 -11.91
CA GLN A 127 -14.92 -16.65 -12.83
C GLN A 127 -16.29 -15.99 -12.81
N LEU A 128 -16.35 -14.71 -12.47
CA LEU A 128 -17.55 -13.88 -12.60
C LEU A 128 -17.56 -13.15 -13.93
N ARG A 129 -18.71 -13.10 -14.58
CA ARG A 129 -18.94 -12.24 -15.74
C ARG A 129 -19.51 -10.90 -15.29
N VAL A 130 -19.26 -9.86 -16.05
CA VAL A 130 -19.84 -8.54 -15.76
C VAL A 130 -21.38 -8.59 -15.77
N ALA A 131 -21.98 -9.45 -16.59
CA ALA A 131 -23.43 -9.62 -16.68
C ALA A 131 -24.05 -10.44 -15.54
N ASP A 132 -23.24 -11.18 -14.76
CA ASP A 132 -23.75 -12.01 -13.68
C ASP A 132 -24.23 -11.15 -12.50
N GLU A 133 -25.09 -11.70 -11.64
CA GLU A 133 -25.41 -11.08 -10.36
C GLU A 133 -24.26 -11.35 -9.38
N TRP A 134 -23.72 -10.28 -8.82
CA TRP A 134 -22.69 -10.36 -7.80
C TRP A 134 -23.32 -10.13 -6.43
N GLY A 135 -23.18 -11.08 -5.54
CA GLY A 135 -23.82 -11.01 -4.23
C GLY A 135 -22.98 -11.61 -3.12
N GLY A 136 -23.41 -11.35 -1.89
CA GLY A 136 -22.74 -11.77 -0.66
C GLY A 136 -21.65 -10.80 -0.20
N ASP A 137 -21.04 -11.16 0.94
CA ASP A 137 -20.01 -10.36 1.57
C ASP A 137 -18.61 -10.79 1.08
N PHE A 138 -17.77 -9.82 0.81
CA PHE A 138 -16.37 -10.04 0.45
C PHE A 138 -15.46 -9.54 1.56
N ALA A 139 -14.54 -10.40 1.98
CA ALA A 139 -13.51 -10.00 2.94
C ALA A 139 -12.53 -9.01 2.31
N VAL A 140 -12.19 -9.23 1.02
CA VAL A 140 -11.30 -8.36 0.24
C VAL A 140 -11.89 -8.10 -1.14
N CYS A 141 -11.79 -6.87 -1.64
CA CYS A 141 -11.90 -6.55 -3.05
C CYS A 141 -10.55 -6.02 -3.53
N LEU A 142 -9.97 -6.69 -4.51
CA LEU A 142 -8.66 -6.36 -5.08
C LEU A 142 -8.85 -5.76 -6.47
N ASP A 143 -8.49 -4.49 -6.60
CA ASP A 143 -8.52 -3.74 -7.85
C ASP A 143 -7.21 -3.87 -8.60
N GLY A 144 -7.19 -4.65 -9.68
CA GLY A 144 -6.11 -4.80 -10.63
C GLY A 144 -6.51 -4.42 -12.07
N ILE A 145 -7.53 -3.56 -12.25
CA ILE A 145 -7.99 -3.21 -13.60
C ILE A 145 -6.96 -2.35 -14.31
N PHE A 146 -6.56 -1.23 -13.68
CA PHE A 146 -5.60 -0.27 -14.25
C PHE A 146 -4.56 0.13 -13.20
N GLY A 147 -3.32 0.33 -13.65
CA GLY A 147 -2.23 0.94 -12.88
C GLY A 147 -1.84 2.31 -13.46
N PHE A 148 -0.58 2.73 -13.25
CA PHE A 148 -0.06 4.05 -13.62
C PHE A 148 -0.12 4.37 -15.12
N GLN A 149 -0.26 3.37 -15.98
CA GLN A 149 -0.39 3.58 -17.43
C GLN A 149 -1.83 3.87 -17.87
N TYR A 150 -2.77 3.95 -16.94
CA TYR A 150 -4.15 4.31 -17.25
C TYR A 150 -4.24 5.67 -17.96
N ARG A 151 -5.16 5.77 -18.90
CA ARG A 151 -5.49 7.01 -19.64
C ARG A 151 -7.00 7.21 -19.59
N SER A 152 -7.41 8.40 -19.17
CA SER A 152 -8.81 8.86 -19.19
C SER A 152 -9.32 8.93 -20.66
N PRO A 153 -10.62 8.69 -20.90
CA PRO A 153 -11.68 8.40 -19.92
C PRO A 153 -11.77 6.92 -19.52
N LEU A 154 -12.40 6.67 -18.37
CA LEU A 154 -12.67 5.33 -17.88
C LEU A 154 -13.61 4.59 -18.85
N PRO A 155 -13.22 3.41 -19.39
CA PRO A 155 -14.08 2.64 -20.27
C PRO A 155 -15.40 2.25 -19.60
N ASP A 156 -16.51 2.28 -20.34
CA ASP A 156 -17.86 2.05 -19.79
C ASP A 156 -17.98 0.74 -19.03
N ILE A 157 -17.41 -0.35 -19.57
CA ILE A 157 -17.42 -1.65 -18.89
C ILE A 157 -16.66 -1.62 -17.55
N ALA A 158 -15.57 -0.90 -17.46
CA ALA A 158 -14.82 -0.76 -16.20
C ALA A 158 -15.58 0.13 -15.22
N ARG A 159 -16.24 1.19 -15.71
CA ARG A 159 -17.12 2.05 -14.92
C ARG A 159 -18.28 1.25 -14.33
N GLU A 160 -18.95 0.45 -15.13
CA GLU A 160 -20.04 -0.43 -14.67
C GLU A 160 -19.57 -1.36 -13.54
N VAL A 161 -18.41 -2.02 -13.72
CA VAL A 161 -17.84 -2.91 -12.71
C VAL A 161 -17.53 -2.15 -11.41
N LEU A 162 -16.88 -0.99 -11.50
CA LEU A 162 -16.50 -0.19 -10.33
C LEU A 162 -17.74 0.35 -9.59
N GLU A 163 -18.76 0.81 -10.30
CA GLU A 163 -20.03 1.25 -9.71
C GLU A 163 -20.75 0.11 -9.00
N ARG A 164 -20.69 -1.10 -9.57
CA ARG A 164 -21.25 -2.30 -8.93
C ARG A 164 -20.50 -2.62 -7.64
N VAL A 165 -19.18 -2.62 -7.65
CA VAL A 165 -18.35 -2.88 -6.47
C VAL A 165 -18.62 -1.88 -5.35
N GLN A 166 -18.94 -0.62 -5.66
CA GLN A 166 -19.29 0.37 -4.64
C GLN A 166 -20.55 0.01 -3.84
N ARG A 167 -21.44 -0.82 -4.42
CA ARG A 167 -22.69 -1.26 -3.78
C ARG A 167 -22.55 -2.57 -3.00
N LEU A 168 -21.42 -3.28 -3.17
CA LEU A 168 -21.16 -4.54 -2.48
C LEU A 168 -20.70 -4.32 -1.05
N SER A 169 -21.02 -5.28 -0.19
CA SER A 169 -20.43 -5.39 1.14
C SER A 169 -18.99 -5.91 1.01
N VAL A 170 -18.02 -5.03 1.26
CA VAL A 170 -16.59 -5.34 1.18
C VAL A 170 -15.92 -4.80 2.42
N SER A 171 -15.25 -5.68 3.17
CA SER A 171 -14.58 -5.30 4.43
C SER A 171 -13.24 -4.59 4.20
N PHE A 172 -12.52 -4.94 3.13
CA PHE A 172 -11.19 -4.41 2.83
C PHE A 172 -11.03 -4.18 1.32
N ARG A 173 -10.80 -2.94 0.92
CA ARG A 173 -10.61 -2.55 -0.48
C ARG A 173 -9.14 -2.24 -0.75
N ALA A 174 -8.51 -3.05 -1.60
CA ALA A 174 -7.12 -2.91 -1.97
C ALA A 174 -6.97 -2.54 -3.46
N ALA A 175 -6.15 -1.55 -3.77
CA ALA A 175 -5.76 -1.23 -5.12
C ALA A 175 -4.31 -1.66 -5.38
N VAL A 176 -4.07 -2.30 -6.52
CA VAL A 176 -2.73 -2.61 -7.00
C VAL A 176 -2.22 -1.39 -7.76
N ASP A 177 -1.05 -0.91 -7.39
CA ASP A 177 -0.33 0.20 -7.99
C ASP A 177 -1.02 1.58 -7.81
N LEU A 178 -2.18 1.77 -8.42
CA LEU A 178 -3.04 2.96 -8.29
C LEU A 178 -4.52 2.54 -8.38
N PRO A 179 -5.44 3.25 -7.70
CA PRO A 179 -6.87 3.00 -7.86
C PRO A 179 -7.34 3.20 -9.30
N SER A 180 -8.07 2.24 -9.83
CA SER A 180 -8.58 2.29 -11.21
C SER A 180 -9.54 3.46 -11.42
N GLY A 181 -9.31 4.21 -12.49
CA GLY A 181 -10.02 5.44 -12.81
C GLY A 181 -9.44 6.68 -12.14
N LEU A 182 -8.38 6.56 -11.33
CA LEU A 182 -7.72 7.67 -10.62
C LEU A 182 -8.72 8.52 -9.82
N ALA A 183 -8.89 9.80 -10.19
CA ALA A 183 -9.84 10.73 -9.56
C ALA A 183 -11.14 10.91 -10.35
N GLU A 184 -11.40 10.10 -11.38
CA GLU A 184 -12.63 10.23 -12.17
C GLU A 184 -13.88 9.84 -11.35
N PRO A 185 -15.04 10.38 -11.71
CA PRO A 185 -16.31 9.90 -11.14
C PRO A 185 -16.48 8.39 -11.37
N GLY A 186 -16.80 7.65 -10.30
CA GLY A 186 -16.93 6.20 -10.36
C GLY A 186 -15.60 5.42 -10.18
N ALA A 187 -14.46 6.09 -10.01
CA ALA A 187 -13.18 5.44 -9.74
C ALA A 187 -13.22 4.54 -8.48
N PHE A 188 -12.35 3.55 -8.45
CA PHE A 188 -12.20 2.68 -7.28
C PHE A 188 -11.80 3.49 -6.04
N ARG A 189 -12.38 3.16 -4.90
CA ARG A 189 -12.02 3.74 -3.60
C ARG A 189 -11.32 2.68 -2.77
N ALA A 190 -10.03 2.85 -2.57
CA ALA A 190 -9.20 1.94 -1.80
C ALA A 190 -9.14 2.35 -0.32
N ASP A 191 -9.11 1.35 0.56
CA ASP A 191 -8.64 1.52 1.94
C ASP A 191 -7.11 1.56 1.95
N PHE A 192 -6.50 0.72 1.08
CA PHE A 192 -5.06 0.64 0.88
C PHE A 192 -4.72 0.59 -0.62
N THR A 193 -3.68 1.33 -1.00
CA THR A 193 -3.05 1.23 -2.32
C THR A 193 -1.64 0.67 -2.16
N TYR A 194 -1.35 -0.42 -2.85
CA TYR A 194 -0.05 -1.08 -2.84
C TYR A 194 0.75 -0.66 -4.07
N ALA A 195 1.58 0.37 -3.91
CA ALA A 195 2.43 0.90 -4.98
C ALA A 195 3.59 -0.08 -5.25
N THR A 196 3.58 -0.72 -6.42
CA THR A 196 4.55 -1.77 -6.79
C THR A 196 5.80 -1.17 -7.44
N GLY A 197 6.97 -1.65 -7.02
CA GLY A 197 8.28 -1.27 -7.53
C GLY A 197 8.70 0.16 -7.21
N THR A 198 7.97 1.14 -7.73
CA THR A 198 8.17 2.57 -7.42
C THR A 198 6.93 3.16 -6.75
N VAL A 199 7.10 4.18 -5.93
CA VAL A 199 5.97 4.96 -5.43
C VAL A 199 5.71 6.11 -6.38
N LYS A 200 4.51 6.16 -6.94
CA LYS A 200 4.08 7.22 -7.86
C LYS A 200 3.54 8.41 -7.05
N ASP A 201 3.85 9.62 -7.48
CA ASP A 201 3.36 10.87 -6.88
C ASP A 201 1.82 10.93 -6.81
N LEU A 202 1.15 10.38 -7.83
CA LEU A 202 -0.30 10.25 -7.86
C LEU A 202 -0.83 9.42 -6.68
N ALA A 203 -0.17 8.34 -6.29
CA ALA A 203 -0.61 7.51 -5.15
C ALA A 203 -0.69 8.33 -3.85
N LEU A 204 0.18 9.35 -3.71
CA LEU A 204 0.25 10.20 -2.53
C LEU A 204 -0.75 11.37 -2.55
N THR A 205 -1.33 11.67 -3.71
CA THR A 205 -2.20 12.85 -3.91
C THR A 205 -3.66 12.50 -4.19
N LEU A 206 -3.94 11.28 -4.65
CA LEU A 206 -5.30 10.83 -4.95
C LEU A 206 -6.13 10.67 -3.67
N PRO A 207 -7.31 11.32 -3.57
CA PRO A 207 -8.15 11.26 -2.37
C PRO A 207 -8.77 9.88 -2.12
N ASN A 208 -8.80 9.02 -3.13
CA ASN A 208 -9.36 7.67 -3.08
C ASN A 208 -8.29 6.56 -2.99
N ALA A 209 -7.01 6.92 -2.81
CA ALA A 209 -5.93 5.96 -2.68
C ALA A 209 -5.87 5.28 -1.29
N GLY A 210 -6.52 5.86 -0.28
CA GLY A 210 -6.43 5.36 1.08
C GLY A 210 -5.00 5.43 1.64
N ARG A 211 -4.60 4.41 2.40
CA ARG A 211 -3.23 4.29 2.91
C ARG A 211 -2.32 3.70 1.84
N VAL A 212 -1.26 4.40 1.50
CA VAL A 212 -0.28 3.92 0.52
C VAL A 212 0.76 3.04 1.20
N ARG A 213 0.97 1.85 0.64
CA ARG A 213 2.03 0.91 1.00
C ARG A 213 2.96 0.72 -0.18
N TRP A 214 4.26 0.84 0.04
CA TRP A 214 5.23 0.54 -0.99
C TRP A 214 5.59 -0.95 -0.96
N VAL A 215 5.40 -1.61 -2.09
CA VAL A 215 5.89 -2.97 -2.35
C VAL A 215 7.25 -2.85 -3.03
N ASP A 216 8.30 -2.90 -2.23
CA ASP A 216 9.69 -2.79 -2.70
C ASP A 216 10.11 -4.08 -3.41
N LEU A 217 10.44 -3.97 -4.68
CA LEU A 217 10.92 -5.09 -5.51
C LEU A 217 12.45 -5.22 -5.51
N GLY A 218 13.13 -4.54 -4.61
CA GLY A 218 14.59 -4.58 -4.50
C GLY A 218 15.32 -3.90 -5.66
N TRP A 219 14.65 -3.01 -6.39
CA TRP A 219 15.28 -2.31 -7.52
C TRP A 219 16.22 -1.22 -7.03
N ASP A 220 17.35 -1.06 -7.73
CA ASP A 220 18.20 0.11 -7.52
C ASP A 220 17.55 1.34 -8.15
N LEU A 221 16.93 2.15 -7.31
CA LEU A 221 16.26 3.39 -7.71
C LEU A 221 17.19 4.60 -7.69
N SER A 222 18.44 4.45 -7.25
CA SER A 222 19.39 5.56 -7.13
C SER A 222 19.87 6.07 -8.49
N ALA A 223 19.97 5.16 -9.47
CA ALA A 223 20.41 5.44 -10.84
C ALA A 223 19.31 6.01 -11.75
N ALA A 224 18.08 6.13 -11.27
CA ALA A 224 16.92 6.48 -12.10
C ALA A 224 16.90 7.95 -12.58
N GLY A 225 17.83 8.80 -12.10
CA GLY A 225 17.91 10.21 -12.52
C GLY A 225 16.65 11.04 -12.20
N VAL A 226 15.85 10.59 -11.21
CA VAL A 226 14.59 11.25 -10.82
C VAL A 226 14.88 12.60 -10.21
N GLY A 227 14.34 13.66 -10.81
CA GLY A 227 14.58 15.04 -10.39
C GLY A 227 13.79 15.52 -9.17
N GLY A 228 12.85 14.70 -8.66
CA GLY A 228 11.99 15.06 -7.53
C GLY A 228 12.73 15.05 -6.19
N THR A 229 12.35 15.97 -5.30
CA THR A 229 12.87 16.04 -3.92
C THR A 229 12.06 15.19 -2.94
N THR A 230 10.87 14.74 -3.32
CA THR A 230 10.00 13.92 -2.48
C THR A 230 10.55 12.51 -2.37
N ARG A 231 10.58 11.98 -1.14
CA ARG A 231 11.13 10.66 -0.87
C ARG A 231 10.22 9.87 0.06
N VAL A 232 10.20 8.57 -0.11
CA VAL A 232 9.59 7.61 0.80
C VAL A 232 10.67 7.03 1.70
N LEU A 233 10.43 7.05 3.00
CA LEU A 233 11.35 6.48 3.98
C LEU A 233 11.13 4.96 4.07
N ARG A 234 12.24 4.23 4.13
CA ARG A 234 12.21 2.77 4.37
C ARG A 234 12.13 2.49 5.86
N PRO A 235 11.50 1.38 6.28
CA PRO A 235 11.48 0.97 7.70
C PRO A 235 12.86 0.86 8.33
N ALA A 236 13.89 0.54 7.55
CA ALA A 236 15.27 0.46 8.00
C ALA A 236 15.79 1.76 8.62
N LEU A 237 15.25 2.92 8.26
CA LEU A 237 15.54 4.21 8.90
C LEU A 237 15.27 4.17 10.42
N LEU A 238 14.30 3.38 10.86
CA LEU A 238 13.92 3.26 12.26
C LEU A 238 14.73 2.20 13.02
N THR A 239 15.59 1.43 12.32
CA THR A 239 16.41 0.38 12.94
C THR A 239 17.22 0.86 14.16
N PRO A 240 17.86 2.05 14.15
CA PRO A 240 18.56 2.54 15.34
C PRO A 240 17.67 2.73 16.57
N LEU A 241 16.34 2.92 16.37
CA LEU A 241 15.38 3.08 17.46
C LEU A 241 14.94 1.76 18.08
N THR A 242 15.25 0.63 17.44
CA THR A 242 14.91 -0.72 17.94
C THR A 242 15.94 -1.27 18.92
N ALA A 243 17.10 -0.62 19.05
CA ALA A 243 18.12 -1.04 19.96
C ALA A 243 17.63 -0.94 21.41
N LEU A 244 17.82 -2.01 22.18
CA LEU A 244 17.56 -1.99 23.63
C LEU A 244 18.46 -0.98 24.31
N ARG A 245 17.92 -0.29 25.31
CA ARG A 245 18.72 0.62 26.13
C ARG A 245 19.75 -0.17 26.94
N PRO A 246 21.04 0.25 26.94
CA PRO A 246 22.04 -0.35 27.83
C PRO A 246 21.59 -0.24 29.29
N SER A 247 21.94 -1.24 30.10
CA SER A 247 21.58 -1.24 31.53
C SER A 247 22.35 -0.17 32.36
N ALA A 248 23.52 0.24 31.88
CA ALA A 248 24.38 1.22 32.53
C ALA A 248 24.15 2.66 32.00
N VAL A 249 22.89 3.12 32.00
CA VAL A 249 22.53 4.48 31.56
C VAL A 249 21.64 5.16 32.59
N ASP A 250 21.71 6.50 32.58
CA ASP A 250 20.88 7.37 33.41
C ASP A 250 19.94 8.25 32.55
N LYS A 251 19.11 9.08 33.23
CA LYS A 251 18.18 9.99 32.57
C LYS A 251 18.83 11.01 31.64
N ARG A 252 20.17 11.25 31.76
CA ARG A 252 20.89 12.21 30.91
C ARG A 252 21.40 11.57 29.63
N SER A 253 21.52 10.25 29.60
CA SER A 253 22.08 9.52 28.46
C SER A 253 21.22 9.61 27.18
N PHE A 254 19.93 9.94 27.31
CA PHE A 254 18.98 10.02 26.18
C PHE A 254 18.48 11.45 25.91
N GLY A 255 19.30 12.43 26.32
CA GLY A 255 19.04 13.83 26.01
C GLY A 255 17.94 14.49 26.87
N HIS A 256 17.81 15.79 26.67
CA HIS A 256 16.87 16.63 27.36
C HIS A 256 16.03 17.42 26.34
N VAL A 257 14.73 17.22 26.32
CA VAL A 257 13.79 17.88 25.41
C VAL A 257 13.11 19.04 26.14
N GLY A 258 13.21 20.24 25.58
CA GLY A 258 12.44 21.41 26.00
C GLY A 258 11.16 21.54 25.16
N ILE A 259 10.00 21.65 25.81
CA ILE A 259 8.70 21.81 25.15
C ILE A 259 8.09 23.14 25.58
N LEU A 260 7.96 24.07 24.64
CA LEU A 260 7.22 25.32 24.82
C LEU A 260 5.85 25.18 24.17
N ALA A 261 4.81 24.96 24.98
CA ALA A 261 3.49 24.64 24.46
C ALA A 261 2.37 24.95 25.44
N GLY A 262 1.14 24.87 24.95
CA GLY A 262 -0.08 25.06 25.73
C GLY A 262 -0.53 26.52 25.81
N SER A 263 -1.82 26.67 25.98
CA SER A 263 -2.46 27.94 26.32
C SER A 263 -3.54 27.67 27.33
N ARG A 264 -4.06 28.75 27.96
CA ARG A 264 -5.13 28.65 28.97
C ARG A 264 -6.32 27.81 28.45
N HIS A 265 -6.61 27.91 27.17
CA HIS A 265 -7.76 27.22 26.55
C HIS A 265 -7.42 25.84 25.97
N TYR A 266 -6.13 25.54 25.79
CA TYR A 266 -5.64 24.27 25.18
C TYR A 266 -4.51 23.65 26.01
N PRO A 267 -4.78 23.27 27.29
CA PRO A 267 -3.76 22.66 28.15
C PRO A 267 -3.37 21.23 27.68
N GLY A 268 -4.33 20.51 27.09
CA GLY A 268 -4.15 19.12 26.68
C GLY A 268 -3.05 18.93 25.64
N ALA A 269 -2.87 19.86 24.71
CA ALA A 269 -1.84 19.77 23.68
C ALA A 269 -0.42 19.70 24.26
N ALA A 270 -0.13 20.53 25.24
CA ALA A 270 1.17 20.52 25.93
C ALA A 270 1.37 19.21 26.71
N LEU A 271 0.34 18.73 27.42
CA LEU A 271 0.42 17.47 28.15
C LEU A 271 0.66 16.27 27.22
N LEU A 272 -0.03 16.25 26.08
CA LEU A 272 0.19 15.22 25.06
C LEU A 272 1.62 15.25 24.50
N ALA A 273 2.15 16.45 24.22
CA ALA A 273 3.53 16.62 23.76
C ALA A 273 4.55 16.10 24.77
N VAL A 274 4.37 16.41 26.07
CA VAL A 274 5.24 15.92 27.16
C VAL A 274 5.17 14.39 27.24
N LYS A 275 3.97 13.81 27.27
CA LYS A 275 3.80 12.35 27.30
C LYS A 275 4.37 11.66 26.06
N ALA A 276 4.22 12.25 24.89
CA ALA A 276 4.82 11.74 23.65
C ALA A 276 6.35 11.75 23.72
N ALA A 277 6.96 12.85 24.15
CA ALA A 277 8.41 12.94 24.29
C ALA A 277 8.99 11.90 25.25
N LEU A 278 8.34 11.70 26.42
CA LEU A 278 8.74 10.66 27.38
C LEU A 278 8.60 9.25 26.79
N ARG A 279 7.49 8.97 26.11
CA ARG A 279 7.23 7.68 25.46
C ARG A 279 8.16 7.41 24.26
N SER A 280 8.59 8.48 23.58
CA SER A 280 9.58 8.39 22.49
C SER A 280 11.00 8.12 23.00
N GLY A 281 11.20 8.14 24.30
CA GLY A 281 12.47 7.77 24.91
C GLY A 281 13.36 8.91 25.35
N ALA A 282 12.89 10.16 25.36
CA ALA A 282 13.63 11.27 25.95
C ALA A 282 14.00 10.96 27.43
N GLY A 283 15.23 11.24 27.80
CA GLY A 283 15.72 11.01 29.17
C GLY A 283 15.18 12.02 30.16
N LEU A 284 15.04 13.28 29.74
CA LEU A 284 14.47 14.39 30.50
C LEU A 284 13.54 15.22 29.60
N VAL A 285 12.46 15.71 30.17
CA VAL A 285 11.54 16.63 29.48
C VAL A 285 11.26 17.83 30.39
N SER A 286 11.51 19.04 29.90
CA SER A 286 11.10 20.28 30.54
C SER A 286 9.97 20.92 29.76
N ALA A 287 8.82 21.10 30.39
CA ALA A 287 7.69 21.79 29.80
C ALA A 287 7.63 23.27 30.28
N PHE A 288 7.60 24.16 29.31
CA PHE A 288 7.38 25.59 29.53
C PHE A 288 5.94 25.91 29.16
N VAL A 289 5.10 26.07 30.17
CA VAL A 289 3.65 26.29 30.03
C VAL A 289 3.25 27.59 30.75
N PRO A 290 2.11 28.20 30.38
CA PRO A 290 1.57 29.31 31.15
C PRO A 290 1.44 28.95 32.64
N GLU A 291 1.75 29.90 33.53
CA GLU A 291 1.76 29.70 34.98
C GLU A 291 0.45 29.09 35.50
N SER A 292 -0.70 29.51 34.94
CA SER A 292 -2.02 28.98 35.28
C SER A 292 -2.20 27.49 35.03
N LEU A 293 -1.34 26.85 34.23
CA LEU A 293 -1.40 25.42 33.93
C LEU A 293 -0.45 24.56 34.76
N VAL A 294 0.51 25.17 35.49
CA VAL A 294 1.51 24.47 36.28
C VAL A 294 0.89 23.47 37.28
N PRO A 295 -0.17 23.85 38.06
CA PRO A 295 -0.79 22.89 38.99
C PRO A 295 -1.37 21.65 38.29
N ALA A 296 -2.04 21.85 37.15
CA ALA A 296 -2.64 20.75 36.37
C ALA A 296 -1.57 19.82 35.80
N PHE A 297 -0.42 20.38 35.37
CA PHE A 297 0.73 19.59 34.88
C PHE A 297 1.40 18.79 35.98
N ALA A 298 1.57 19.39 37.18
CA ALA A 298 2.15 18.69 38.32
C ALA A 298 1.29 17.52 38.80
N ALA A 299 -0.03 17.59 38.59
CA ALA A 299 -0.96 16.51 38.95
C ALA A 299 -1.06 15.42 37.86
N ALA A 300 -0.66 15.70 36.60
CA ALA A 300 -0.85 14.81 35.46
C ALA A 300 0.45 14.17 34.95
N ALA A 301 1.60 14.63 35.45
CA ALA A 301 2.93 14.11 35.16
C ALA A 301 3.33 13.04 36.18
#